data_b33dbbf8f7ee2a00efce965caea8f8fc
#
_entry.id   b33dbbf8f7ee2a00efce965caea8f8fc
#
_cell.length_a   1.000
_cell.length_b   1.000
_cell.length_c   1.000
_cell.angle_alpha   90.00
_cell.angle_beta   90.00
_cell.angle_gamma   90.00
#
_symmetry.space_group_name_H-M   'P 1'
#
loop_
_entity.id
_entity.type
_entity.pdbx_description
1 polymer ?
#
loop_
_entity_poly.entity_id
_entity_poly.type
_entity_poly.pdbx_seq_one_letter_code
_entity_poly.pdbx_strand_id
1 'polypeptide(L)'
;MNPMYITFAIYLIAVLLIGLAAYFSTRNFDDYILGGRSLGPFVTAMSAGASDMSGWLLMGLPGAIYLSGLNEAWIAIGLVIGAYFNWLLVAGRLRVHTEYANNALTLPDYFFHRFGAGGHLMKVVSALIILFFFTIYCASGIVAGATLFQSLFEGMTYNQAMWLGAGATIAYTFLGGFLAVSWTDTLQASLMIFALILTPVMVYLGLGGADQMSAAIQNVAASTGKEYGSLFAGTTVIGIISTAAWGLGYFGQPHILARFMAAESAKSLVSARRIGMTWMVLCLAGAVAVGYFGIAYFGANPDQTASMKGNHERIFIALSTLLFNPWIAGIILSAILAAVMSTLSCQLLVCSSAITEDFYKGFLRKKAQQAELVWIGRLMVLAIAVISILIASDPNSKVLGLVAYAWAGFGAAFGPVVILSVLWKRITAYGALSGMIAGALTVVVWAEWIKKPALAAQETGFTTVYEIVPGFIICTLVIVLVSLIDKKPSRELQERFEKADAEYRASK
;
A
#
# COMPACT_ATOMS: atom_id res chain seq x y z
N MET A 1 31.01 -5.41 -17.48
CA MET A 1 29.60 -5.16 -17.08
C MET A 1 29.61 -4.47 -15.72
N ASN A 2 28.88 -3.39 -15.50
CA ASN A 2 28.86 -2.70 -14.21
C ASN A 2 28.32 -3.67 -13.14
N PRO A 3 29.02 -3.87 -11.99
CA PRO A 3 28.59 -4.76 -10.92
C PRO A 3 27.18 -4.50 -10.40
N MET A 4 26.74 -3.26 -10.44
CA MET A 4 25.37 -2.87 -10.06
C MET A 4 24.29 -3.57 -10.91
N TYR A 5 24.53 -3.75 -12.22
CA TYR A 5 23.59 -4.47 -13.09
C TYR A 5 23.60 -5.98 -12.84
N ILE A 6 24.75 -6.53 -12.42
CA ILE A 6 24.86 -7.95 -12.08
C ILE A 6 24.04 -8.27 -10.84
N THR A 7 24.16 -7.47 -9.76
CA THR A 7 23.40 -7.69 -8.52
C THR A 7 21.90 -7.49 -8.74
N PHE A 8 21.54 -6.51 -9.55
CA PHE A 8 20.14 -6.26 -9.94
C PHE A 8 19.55 -7.42 -10.74
N ALA A 9 20.31 -7.97 -11.69
CA ALA A 9 19.91 -9.15 -12.47
C ALA A 9 19.78 -10.40 -11.57
N ILE A 10 20.68 -10.62 -10.63
CA ILE A 10 20.60 -11.72 -9.65
C ILE A 10 19.31 -11.63 -8.84
N TYR A 11 18.93 -10.44 -8.37
CA TYR A 11 17.66 -10.23 -7.67
C TYR A 11 16.46 -10.61 -8.56
N LEU A 12 16.41 -10.13 -9.80
CA LEU A 12 15.32 -10.46 -10.73
C LEU A 12 15.22 -11.96 -11.00
N ILE A 13 16.35 -12.63 -11.22
CA ILE A 13 16.40 -14.08 -11.43
C ILE A 13 15.88 -14.81 -10.18
N ALA A 14 16.29 -14.41 -8.98
CA ALA A 14 15.83 -15.03 -7.74
C ALA A 14 14.31 -14.91 -7.57
N VAL A 15 13.74 -13.73 -7.83
CA VAL A 15 12.29 -13.52 -7.77
C VAL A 15 11.54 -14.37 -8.80
N LEU A 16 12.06 -14.46 -10.03
CA LEU A 16 11.46 -15.29 -11.09
C LEU A 16 11.51 -16.78 -10.74
N LEU A 17 12.59 -17.26 -10.14
CA LEU A 17 12.71 -18.66 -9.69
C LEU A 17 11.72 -18.99 -8.57
N ILE A 18 11.55 -18.08 -7.59
CA ILE A 18 10.54 -18.22 -6.54
C ILE A 18 9.13 -18.22 -7.16
N GLY A 19 8.86 -17.33 -8.09
CA GLY A 19 7.60 -17.28 -8.82
C GLY A 19 7.30 -18.58 -9.58
N LEU A 20 8.30 -19.15 -10.22
CA LEU A 20 8.19 -20.41 -10.93
C LEU A 20 7.95 -21.59 -9.97
N ALA A 21 8.64 -21.65 -8.84
CA ALA A 21 8.42 -22.67 -7.81
C ALA A 21 6.97 -22.61 -7.26
N ALA A 22 6.48 -21.41 -7.00
CA ALA A 22 5.11 -21.22 -6.55
C ALA A 22 4.06 -21.56 -7.62
N TYR A 23 4.38 -21.32 -8.91
CA TYR A 23 3.52 -21.73 -10.02
C TYR A 23 3.23 -23.24 -9.98
N PHE A 24 4.24 -24.07 -9.76
CA PHE A 24 4.08 -25.52 -9.63
C PHE A 24 3.37 -25.95 -8.35
N SER A 25 3.31 -25.07 -7.34
CA SER A 25 2.60 -25.33 -6.07
C SER A 25 1.14 -24.91 -6.11
N THR A 26 0.72 -24.07 -7.06
CA THR A 26 -0.67 -23.60 -7.22
C THR A 26 -1.50 -24.64 -7.95
N ARG A 27 -2.49 -25.23 -7.26
CA ARG A 27 -3.30 -26.35 -7.78
C ARG A 27 -4.69 -25.94 -8.25
N ASN A 28 -5.28 -24.93 -7.61
CA ASN A 28 -6.65 -24.51 -7.85
C ASN A 28 -6.78 -22.98 -7.76
N PHE A 29 -7.98 -22.44 -7.98
CA PHE A 29 -8.24 -21.02 -7.94
C PHE A 29 -8.14 -20.43 -6.53
N ASP A 30 -8.51 -21.20 -5.50
CA ASP A 30 -8.41 -20.77 -4.10
C ASP A 30 -6.94 -20.57 -3.69
N ASP A 31 -6.04 -21.48 -4.13
CA ASP A 31 -4.59 -21.30 -3.96
C ASP A 31 -4.08 -20.08 -4.72
N TYR A 32 -4.61 -19.85 -5.93
CA TYR A 32 -4.21 -18.71 -6.77
C TYR A 32 -4.59 -17.37 -6.16
N ILE A 33 -5.75 -17.27 -5.48
CA ILE A 33 -6.29 -16.01 -4.94
C ILE A 33 -5.90 -15.75 -3.49
N LEU A 34 -5.85 -16.79 -2.63
CA LEU A 34 -5.67 -16.63 -1.19
C LEU A 34 -4.69 -17.65 -0.55
N GLY A 35 -3.99 -18.43 -1.36
CA GLY A 35 -2.99 -19.39 -0.87
C GLY A 35 -3.55 -20.47 0.06
N GLY A 36 -4.82 -20.85 -0.09
CA GLY A 36 -5.48 -21.87 0.73
C GLY A 36 -5.55 -21.55 2.22
N ARG A 37 -5.43 -20.28 2.63
CA ARG A 37 -5.40 -19.80 4.03
C ARG A 37 -4.30 -20.48 4.87
N SER A 38 -3.12 -20.65 4.30
CA SER A 38 -2.02 -21.42 4.89
C SER A 38 -0.83 -20.58 5.35
N LEU A 39 -0.96 -19.24 5.35
CA LEU A 39 0.14 -18.36 5.71
C LEU A 39 0.43 -18.42 7.22
N GLY A 40 1.61 -18.90 7.58
CA GLY A 40 2.15 -18.83 8.94
C GLY A 40 2.44 -17.39 9.37
N PRO A 41 2.66 -17.14 10.68
CA PRO A 41 2.72 -15.78 11.23
C PRO A 41 3.83 -14.91 10.64
N PHE A 42 5.00 -15.49 10.34
CA PHE A 42 6.12 -14.74 9.77
C PHE A 42 5.82 -14.29 8.33
N VAL A 43 5.35 -15.21 7.47
CA VAL A 43 5.01 -14.90 6.08
C VAL A 43 3.83 -13.92 6.02
N THR A 44 2.81 -14.10 6.86
CA THR A 44 1.68 -13.17 6.97
C THR A 44 2.14 -11.74 7.31
N ALA A 45 3.05 -11.61 8.29
CA ALA A 45 3.58 -10.32 8.71
C ALA A 45 4.40 -9.65 7.62
N MET A 46 5.34 -10.39 7.02
CA MET A 46 6.24 -9.86 5.99
C MET A 46 5.48 -9.55 4.69
N SER A 47 4.55 -10.41 4.29
CA SER A 47 3.73 -10.17 3.12
C SER A 47 2.75 -9.01 3.32
N ALA A 48 2.13 -8.86 4.49
CA ALA A 48 1.30 -7.70 4.79
C ALA A 48 2.11 -6.40 4.73
N GLY A 49 3.31 -6.38 5.32
CA GLY A 49 4.22 -5.23 5.28
C GLY A 49 4.72 -4.92 3.87
N ALA A 50 5.25 -5.90 3.15
CA ALA A 50 5.79 -5.70 1.81
C ALA A 50 4.71 -5.34 0.78
N SER A 51 3.48 -5.84 0.92
CA SER A 51 2.38 -5.49 0.03
C SER A 51 1.87 -4.07 0.22
N ASP A 52 2.02 -3.52 1.41
CA ASP A 52 1.66 -2.15 1.78
C ASP A 52 2.75 -1.15 1.39
N MET A 53 3.99 -1.45 1.75
CA MET A 53 5.16 -0.59 1.63
C MET A 53 5.72 -0.60 0.20
N SER A 54 5.11 0.17 -0.69
CA SER A 54 5.51 0.29 -2.11
C SER A 54 6.68 1.25 -2.32
N GLY A 55 6.89 1.66 -3.56
CA GLY A 55 7.87 2.71 -3.91
C GLY A 55 7.72 4.01 -3.10
N TRP A 56 6.55 4.30 -2.54
CA TRP A 56 6.35 5.48 -1.70
C TRP A 56 7.23 5.45 -0.43
N LEU A 57 7.52 4.27 0.13
CA LEU A 57 8.34 4.13 1.33
C LEU A 57 9.82 4.53 1.09
N LEU A 58 10.38 4.14 -0.06
CA LEU A 58 11.79 4.40 -0.38
C LEU A 58 12.00 5.68 -1.18
N MET A 59 10.96 6.22 -1.79
CA MET A 59 11.04 7.40 -2.65
C MET A 59 10.15 8.55 -2.15
N GLY A 60 8.85 8.31 -2.02
CA GLY A 60 7.87 9.34 -1.70
C GLY A 60 8.05 9.95 -0.31
N LEU A 61 8.06 9.13 0.75
CA LEU A 61 8.22 9.61 2.12
C LEU A 61 9.61 10.24 2.36
N PRO A 62 10.73 9.64 1.98
CA PRO A 62 12.03 10.30 2.08
C PRO A 62 12.08 11.62 1.29
N GLY A 63 11.47 11.67 0.12
CA GLY A 63 11.37 12.89 -0.68
C GLY A 63 10.57 14.00 -0.01
N ALA A 64 9.43 13.67 0.62
CA ALA A 64 8.64 14.64 1.38
C ALA A 64 9.40 15.18 2.59
N ILE A 65 10.06 14.31 3.35
CA ILE A 65 10.94 14.72 4.48
C ILE A 65 12.10 15.60 4.00
N TYR A 66 12.73 15.26 2.88
CA TYR A 66 13.81 16.08 2.32
C TYR A 66 13.35 17.49 1.95
N LEU A 67 12.15 17.66 1.41
CA LEU A 67 11.59 18.94 1.04
C LEU A 67 11.15 19.80 2.22
N SER A 68 10.50 19.18 3.19
CA SER A 68 9.74 19.90 4.22
C SER A 68 10.31 19.73 5.64
N GLY A 69 11.14 18.70 5.88
CA GLY A 69 11.67 18.39 7.21
C GLY A 69 10.82 17.38 7.98
N LEU A 70 11.06 17.28 9.28
CA LEU A 70 10.42 16.29 10.16
C LEU A 70 8.91 16.51 10.37
N ASN A 71 8.33 17.63 9.97
CA ASN A 71 6.89 17.85 10.00
C ASN A 71 6.11 16.83 9.14
N GLU A 72 6.71 16.30 8.07
CA GLU A 72 6.14 15.21 7.26
C GLU A 72 6.22 13.82 7.95
N ALA A 73 6.99 13.69 9.03
CA ALA A 73 7.05 12.43 9.80
C ALA A 73 5.70 12.07 10.46
N TRP A 74 4.73 12.99 10.53
CA TRP A 74 3.37 12.69 10.95
C TRP A 74 2.69 11.66 10.04
N ILE A 75 3.11 11.54 8.77
CA ILE A 75 2.70 10.45 7.88
C ILE A 75 3.10 9.10 8.50
N ALA A 76 4.38 8.94 8.85
CA ALA A 76 4.90 7.71 9.44
C ALA A 76 4.25 7.41 10.81
N ILE A 77 4.09 8.42 11.66
CA ILE A 77 3.44 8.29 12.97
C ILE A 77 1.99 7.84 12.82
N GLY A 78 1.23 8.49 11.93
CA GLY A 78 -0.15 8.13 11.65
C GLY A 78 -0.28 6.71 11.11
N LEU A 79 0.58 6.33 10.18
CA LEU A 79 0.62 4.97 9.62
C LEU A 79 0.89 3.90 10.69
N VAL A 80 1.86 4.11 11.58
CA VAL A 80 2.16 3.17 12.69
C VAL A 80 0.94 3.00 13.60
N ILE A 81 0.29 4.10 13.97
CA ILE A 81 -0.90 4.07 14.82
C ILE A 81 -2.05 3.35 14.12
N GLY A 82 -2.35 3.71 12.88
CA GLY A 82 -3.43 3.11 12.10
C GLY A 82 -3.21 1.61 11.87
N ALA A 83 -2.00 1.21 11.47
CA ALA A 83 -1.66 -0.20 11.28
C ALA A 83 -1.81 -0.99 12.59
N TYR A 84 -1.31 -0.46 13.71
CA TYR A 84 -1.43 -1.13 15.00
C TYR A 84 -2.90 -1.41 15.36
N PHE A 85 -3.76 -0.40 15.21
CA PHE A 85 -5.19 -0.58 15.47
C PHE A 85 -5.86 -1.51 14.46
N ASN A 86 -5.46 -1.51 13.19
CA ASN A 86 -5.96 -2.45 12.20
C ASN A 86 -5.61 -3.90 12.56
N TRP A 87 -4.36 -4.17 12.95
CA TRP A 87 -3.95 -5.47 13.45
C TRP A 87 -4.68 -5.90 14.72
N LEU A 88 -4.96 -4.95 15.63
CA LEU A 88 -5.59 -5.21 16.92
C LEU A 88 -7.10 -5.45 16.80
N LEU A 89 -7.78 -4.62 16.02
CA LEU A 89 -9.24 -4.58 15.98
C LEU A 89 -9.82 -5.41 14.84
N VAL A 90 -9.15 -5.42 13.68
CA VAL A 90 -9.69 -5.98 12.44
C VAL A 90 -9.10 -7.36 12.14
N ALA A 91 -7.80 -7.52 12.13
CA ALA A 91 -7.13 -8.69 11.55
C ALA A 91 -7.70 -10.03 12.02
N GLY A 92 -7.68 -10.31 13.31
CA GLY A 92 -8.16 -11.58 13.85
C GLY A 92 -9.68 -11.77 13.71
N ARG A 93 -10.44 -10.68 13.87
CA ARG A 93 -11.90 -10.73 13.65
C ARG A 93 -12.23 -11.03 12.20
N LEU A 94 -11.62 -10.31 11.28
CA LEU A 94 -11.86 -10.50 9.84
C LEU A 94 -11.52 -11.92 9.41
N ARG A 95 -10.42 -12.48 9.93
CA ARG A 95 -10.02 -13.87 9.67
C ARG A 95 -11.14 -14.86 10.01
N VAL A 96 -11.72 -14.75 11.20
CA VAL A 96 -12.83 -15.61 11.65
C VAL A 96 -14.11 -15.28 10.90
N HIS A 97 -14.48 -14.01 10.81
CA HIS A 97 -15.72 -13.59 10.14
C HIS A 97 -15.79 -14.04 8.68
N THR A 98 -14.66 -14.11 7.96
CA THR A 98 -14.64 -14.60 6.58
C THR A 98 -14.87 -16.10 6.47
N GLU A 99 -14.52 -16.91 7.47
CA GLU A 99 -14.89 -18.33 7.53
C GLU A 99 -16.40 -18.49 7.68
N TYR A 100 -17.01 -17.76 8.62
CA TYR A 100 -18.47 -17.74 8.81
C TYR A 100 -19.22 -17.11 7.63
N ALA A 101 -18.56 -16.32 6.80
CA ALA A 101 -19.07 -15.76 5.56
C ALA A 101 -18.79 -16.71 4.36
N ASN A 102 -19.11 -17.98 4.51
CA ASN A 102 -18.96 -19.02 3.48
C ASN A 102 -17.53 -19.14 2.92
N ASN A 103 -16.51 -19.04 3.78
CA ASN A 103 -15.10 -19.04 3.39
C ASN A 103 -14.77 -18.01 2.29
N ALA A 104 -15.29 -16.82 2.42
CA ALA A 104 -15.10 -15.75 1.43
C ALA A 104 -13.64 -15.55 1.05
N LEU A 105 -13.33 -15.55 -0.25
CA LEU A 105 -11.97 -15.43 -0.77
C LEU A 105 -11.57 -13.98 -1.04
N THR A 106 -12.55 -13.11 -1.29
CA THR A 106 -12.34 -11.70 -1.58
C THR A 106 -13.09 -10.82 -0.59
N LEU A 107 -12.70 -9.55 -0.49
CA LEU A 107 -13.42 -8.59 0.33
C LEU A 107 -14.87 -8.34 -0.18
N PRO A 108 -15.11 -8.20 -1.51
CA PRO A 108 -16.48 -8.14 -2.04
C PRO A 108 -17.31 -9.38 -1.71
N ASP A 109 -16.73 -10.58 -1.76
CA ASP A 109 -17.41 -11.81 -1.43
C ASP A 109 -17.74 -11.89 0.08
N TYR A 110 -16.81 -11.43 0.94
CA TYR A 110 -17.09 -11.26 2.36
C TYR A 110 -18.29 -10.35 2.62
N PHE A 111 -18.36 -9.20 1.96
CA PHE A 111 -19.50 -8.30 2.12
C PHE A 111 -20.80 -8.93 1.63
N PHE A 112 -20.76 -9.65 0.50
CA PHE A 112 -21.92 -10.37 0.00
C PHE A 112 -22.52 -11.32 1.05
N HIS A 113 -21.70 -12.16 1.65
CA HIS A 113 -22.16 -13.14 2.64
C HIS A 113 -22.44 -12.51 4.01
N ARG A 114 -21.73 -11.45 4.39
CA ARG A 114 -21.92 -10.74 5.65
C ARG A 114 -23.25 -10.00 5.75
N PHE A 115 -23.72 -9.45 4.62
CA PHE A 115 -24.89 -8.59 4.57
C PHE A 115 -26.15 -9.23 3.97
N GLY A 116 -26.04 -10.41 3.38
CA GLY A 116 -27.20 -11.19 2.89
C GLY A 116 -27.87 -10.57 1.66
N ALA A 117 -29.20 -10.37 1.70
CA ALA A 117 -29.99 -10.02 0.52
C ALA A 117 -29.56 -8.77 -0.26
N GLY A 118 -28.95 -7.79 0.39
CA GLY A 118 -28.33 -6.61 -0.27
C GLY A 118 -26.93 -6.86 -0.83
N GLY A 119 -26.38 -8.05 -0.63
CA GLY A 119 -24.97 -8.36 -0.91
C GLY A 119 -24.57 -8.32 -2.38
N HIS A 120 -25.49 -8.60 -3.31
CA HIS A 120 -25.19 -8.56 -4.75
C HIS A 120 -24.72 -7.17 -5.20
N LEU A 121 -25.44 -6.12 -4.81
CA LEU A 121 -25.07 -4.75 -5.16
C LEU A 121 -23.79 -4.32 -4.46
N MET A 122 -23.58 -4.73 -3.20
CA MET A 122 -22.33 -4.49 -2.49
C MET A 122 -21.14 -5.17 -3.16
N LYS A 123 -21.31 -6.40 -3.64
CA LYS A 123 -20.27 -7.14 -4.37
C LYS A 123 -19.83 -6.38 -5.62
N VAL A 124 -20.79 -5.88 -6.41
CA VAL A 124 -20.51 -5.10 -7.63
C VAL A 124 -19.83 -3.76 -7.29
N VAL A 125 -20.42 -2.99 -6.38
CA VAL A 125 -19.91 -1.65 -6.04
C VAL A 125 -18.52 -1.73 -5.43
N SER A 126 -18.29 -2.67 -4.50
CA SER A 126 -16.97 -2.85 -3.91
C SER A 126 -15.92 -3.28 -4.93
N ALA A 127 -16.25 -4.17 -5.87
CA ALA A 127 -15.36 -4.56 -6.94
C ALA A 127 -15.03 -3.38 -7.89
N LEU A 128 -16.01 -2.54 -8.24
CA LEU A 128 -15.79 -1.34 -9.04
C LEU A 128 -14.87 -0.34 -8.34
N ILE A 129 -15.06 -0.11 -7.04
CA ILE A 129 -14.19 0.75 -6.22
C ILE A 129 -12.76 0.20 -6.19
N ILE A 130 -12.61 -1.12 -6.01
CA ILE A 130 -11.31 -1.80 -6.04
C ILE A 130 -10.63 -1.56 -7.38
N LEU A 131 -11.30 -1.79 -8.48
CA LEU A 131 -10.73 -1.61 -9.81
C LEU A 131 -10.31 -0.16 -10.06
N PHE A 132 -11.14 0.80 -9.70
CA PHE A 132 -10.86 2.21 -9.91
C PHE A 132 -9.61 2.67 -9.15
N PHE A 133 -9.59 2.50 -7.84
CA PHE A 133 -8.49 3.01 -7.02
C PHE A 133 -7.21 2.19 -7.17
N PHE A 134 -7.27 0.86 -7.36
CA PHE A 134 -6.06 0.09 -7.60
C PHE A 134 -5.43 0.34 -8.96
N THR A 135 -6.20 0.64 -9.99
CA THR A 135 -5.62 1.03 -11.28
C THR A 135 -4.74 2.27 -11.13
N ILE A 136 -5.18 3.25 -10.33
CA ILE A 136 -4.40 4.45 -10.01
C ILE A 136 -3.19 4.11 -9.12
N TYR A 137 -3.39 3.24 -8.12
CA TYR A 137 -2.29 2.82 -7.25
C TYR A 137 -1.23 2.00 -8.01
N CYS A 138 -1.64 1.10 -8.90
CA CYS A 138 -0.72 0.37 -9.78
C CYS A 138 0.12 1.32 -10.64
N ALA A 139 -0.49 2.40 -11.14
CA ALA A 139 0.25 3.42 -11.88
C ALA A 139 1.38 4.04 -11.06
N SER A 140 1.19 4.27 -9.75
CA SER A 140 2.26 4.78 -8.88
C SER A 140 3.47 3.85 -8.80
N GLY A 141 3.24 2.53 -8.74
CA GLY A 141 4.31 1.53 -8.77
C GLY A 141 5.06 1.54 -10.10
N ILE A 142 4.34 1.70 -11.21
CA ILE A 142 4.93 1.81 -12.55
C ILE A 142 5.78 3.08 -12.66
N VAL A 143 5.30 4.22 -12.14
CA VAL A 143 6.09 5.49 -12.08
C VAL A 143 7.36 5.31 -11.25
N ALA A 144 7.28 4.66 -10.09
CA ALA A 144 8.45 4.39 -9.24
C ALA A 144 9.47 3.50 -9.97
N GLY A 145 9.01 2.42 -10.60
CA GLY A 145 9.85 1.55 -11.43
C GLY A 145 10.51 2.29 -12.59
N ALA A 146 9.74 3.10 -13.33
CA ALA A 146 10.25 3.92 -14.43
C ALA A 146 11.34 4.90 -13.96
N THR A 147 11.10 5.58 -12.82
CA THR A 147 12.06 6.51 -12.22
C THR A 147 13.34 5.80 -11.82
N LEU A 148 13.25 4.61 -11.26
CA LEU A 148 14.42 3.78 -10.91
C LEU A 148 15.22 3.39 -12.16
N PHE A 149 14.58 2.77 -13.15
CA PHE A 149 15.26 2.32 -14.38
C PHE A 149 15.89 3.48 -15.16
N GLN A 150 15.18 4.61 -15.26
CA GLN A 150 15.73 5.82 -15.88
C GLN A 150 16.94 6.40 -15.13
N SER A 151 17.01 6.15 -13.82
CA SER A 151 18.16 6.59 -13.00
C SER A 151 19.36 5.66 -13.15
N LEU A 152 19.11 4.37 -13.38
CA LEU A 152 20.16 3.35 -13.49
C LEU A 152 20.78 3.26 -14.90
N PHE A 153 19.96 3.44 -15.95
CA PHE A 153 20.40 3.24 -17.33
C PHE A 153 20.51 4.60 -18.05
N GLU A 154 21.75 5.04 -18.27
CA GLU A 154 22.03 6.28 -19.00
C GLU A 154 21.46 6.21 -20.42
N GLY A 155 20.83 7.31 -20.87
CA GLY A 155 20.23 7.42 -22.19
C GLY A 155 18.85 6.75 -22.35
N MET A 156 18.36 6.05 -21.32
CA MET A 156 17.01 5.47 -21.35
C MET A 156 15.93 6.54 -21.20
N THR A 157 14.99 6.58 -22.14
CA THR A 157 13.82 7.46 -22.04
C THR A 157 12.86 6.97 -20.95
N TYR A 158 12.02 7.88 -20.43
CA TYR A 158 11.01 7.51 -19.44
C TYR A 158 10.10 6.38 -19.92
N ASN A 159 9.64 6.44 -21.18
CA ASN A 159 8.78 5.39 -21.74
C ASN A 159 9.47 4.02 -21.81
N GLN A 160 10.73 3.97 -22.21
CA GLN A 160 11.50 2.71 -22.23
C GLN A 160 11.65 2.13 -20.82
N ALA A 161 11.99 2.99 -19.84
CA ALA A 161 12.13 2.62 -18.44
C ALA A 161 10.80 2.11 -17.85
N MET A 162 9.70 2.78 -18.19
CA MET A 162 8.34 2.41 -17.78
C MET A 162 7.95 1.02 -18.28
N TRP A 163 8.13 0.75 -19.56
CA TRP A 163 7.81 -0.57 -20.15
C TRP A 163 8.70 -1.68 -19.60
N LEU A 164 9.98 -1.40 -19.36
CA LEU A 164 10.91 -2.38 -18.81
C LEU A 164 10.55 -2.72 -17.34
N GLY A 165 10.32 -1.70 -16.52
CA GLY A 165 9.96 -1.88 -15.10
C GLY A 165 8.60 -2.55 -14.92
N ALA A 166 7.59 -2.12 -15.68
CA ALA A 166 6.28 -2.75 -15.67
C ALA A 166 6.35 -4.19 -16.17
N GLY A 167 7.06 -4.45 -17.27
CA GLY A 167 7.20 -5.77 -17.87
C GLY A 167 7.79 -6.80 -16.91
N ALA A 168 8.83 -6.45 -16.16
CA ALA A 168 9.44 -7.31 -15.16
C ALA A 168 8.43 -7.75 -14.07
N THR A 169 7.64 -6.80 -13.56
CA THR A 169 6.64 -7.08 -12.53
C THR A 169 5.45 -7.89 -13.07
N ILE A 170 4.96 -7.52 -14.25
CA ILE A 170 3.81 -8.19 -14.88
C ILE A 170 4.15 -9.66 -15.21
N ALA A 171 5.33 -9.92 -15.76
CA ALA A 171 5.75 -11.26 -16.14
C ALA A 171 5.73 -12.23 -14.93
N TYR A 172 6.26 -11.80 -13.82
CA TYR A 172 6.29 -12.60 -12.60
C TYR A 172 4.90 -12.77 -11.97
N THR A 173 4.08 -11.71 -11.94
CA THR A 173 2.73 -11.74 -11.36
C THR A 173 1.78 -12.63 -12.16
N PHE A 174 1.88 -12.58 -13.48
CA PHE A 174 1.10 -13.39 -14.40
C PHE A 174 1.28 -14.90 -14.17
N LEU A 175 2.49 -15.33 -13.82
CA LEU A 175 2.81 -16.72 -13.61
C LEU A 175 2.39 -17.23 -12.23
N GLY A 176 2.69 -16.49 -11.18
CA GLY A 176 2.82 -17.06 -9.84
C GLY A 176 1.61 -17.01 -8.92
N GLY A 177 0.63 -16.13 -9.09
CA GLY A 177 -0.51 -15.97 -8.18
C GLY A 177 -0.13 -15.58 -6.74
N PHE A 178 -1.05 -15.78 -5.78
CA PHE A 178 -0.91 -15.31 -4.39
C PHE A 178 0.25 -15.95 -3.61
N LEU A 179 0.49 -17.26 -3.80
CA LEU A 179 1.59 -17.94 -3.10
C LEU A 179 2.96 -17.43 -3.55
N ALA A 180 3.15 -17.21 -4.87
CA ALA A 180 4.38 -16.63 -5.38
C ALA A 180 4.62 -15.25 -4.80
N VAL A 181 3.59 -14.42 -4.81
CA VAL A 181 3.64 -13.06 -4.25
C VAL A 181 4.01 -13.11 -2.78
N SER A 182 3.33 -13.92 -1.98
CA SER A 182 3.59 -14.00 -0.53
C SER A 182 4.98 -14.54 -0.17
N TRP A 183 5.55 -15.44 -0.96
CA TRP A 183 6.91 -15.95 -0.75
C TRP A 183 7.98 -14.93 -1.16
N THR A 184 7.78 -14.27 -2.31
CA THR A 184 8.69 -13.20 -2.74
C THR A 184 8.63 -12.00 -1.82
N ASP A 185 7.45 -11.67 -1.26
CA ASP A 185 7.27 -10.58 -0.30
C ASP A 185 8.22 -10.70 0.90
N THR A 186 8.50 -11.91 1.37
CA THR A 186 9.44 -12.14 2.47
C THR A 186 10.86 -11.73 2.12
N LEU A 187 11.34 -12.09 0.94
CA LEU A 187 12.65 -11.66 0.44
C LEU A 187 12.67 -10.13 0.23
N GLN A 188 11.62 -9.62 -0.38
CA GLN A 188 11.47 -8.20 -0.70
C GLN A 188 11.43 -7.32 0.57
N ALA A 189 10.66 -7.73 1.58
CA ALA A 189 10.63 -7.06 2.88
C ALA A 189 11.99 -7.04 3.57
N SER A 190 12.76 -8.12 3.44
CA SER A 190 14.13 -8.22 4.00
C SER A 190 15.10 -7.25 3.31
N LEU A 191 14.99 -7.11 1.99
CA LEU A 191 15.80 -6.12 1.24
C LEU A 191 15.42 -4.68 1.61
N MET A 192 14.12 -4.40 1.77
CA MET A 192 13.64 -3.06 2.12
C MET A 192 14.15 -2.59 3.48
N ILE A 193 14.02 -3.41 4.53
CA ILE A 193 14.50 -3.04 5.86
C ILE A 193 16.01 -2.89 5.89
N PHE A 194 16.75 -3.78 5.21
CA PHE A 194 18.21 -3.68 5.09
C PHE A 194 18.64 -2.35 4.43
N ALA A 195 18.04 -2.01 3.31
CA ALA A 195 18.34 -0.79 2.57
C ALA A 195 18.00 0.49 3.36
N LEU A 196 16.85 0.50 4.05
CA LEU A 196 16.37 1.65 4.83
C LEU A 196 17.15 1.85 6.14
N ILE A 197 17.77 0.82 6.69
CA ILE A 197 18.68 0.97 7.85
C ILE A 197 20.09 1.36 7.38
N LEU A 198 20.61 0.69 6.37
CA LEU A 198 21.99 0.88 5.96
C LEU A 198 22.25 2.26 5.35
N THR A 199 21.32 2.77 4.52
CA THR A 199 21.52 4.05 3.83
C THR A 199 21.69 5.23 4.80
N PRO A 200 20.79 5.50 5.77
CA PRO A 200 21.00 6.62 6.70
C PRO A 200 22.22 6.41 7.62
N VAL A 201 22.55 5.17 7.98
CA VAL A 201 23.78 4.88 8.74
C VAL A 201 25.00 5.32 7.96
N MET A 202 25.07 5.02 6.66
CA MET A 202 26.19 5.44 5.81
C MET A 202 26.24 6.96 5.60
N VAL A 203 25.09 7.64 5.51
CA VAL A 203 25.06 9.11 5.49
C VAL A 203 25.66 9.67 6.79
N TYR A 204 25.22 9.15 7.95
CA TYR A 204 25.69 9.59 9.25
C TYR A 204 27.21 9.42 9.41
N LEU A 205 27.73 8.25 9.04
CA LEU A 205 29.17 7.97 9.09
C LEU A 205 29.96 8.81 8.08
N GLY A 206 29.45 8.98 6.87
CA GLY A 206 30.08 9.76 5.80
C GLY A 206 30.15 11.26 6.09
N LEU A 207 29.22 11.79 6.87
CA LEU A 207 29.26 13.18 7.33
C LEU A 207 30.17 13.41 8.54
N GLY A 208 30.63 12.35 9.22
CA GLY A 208 31.52 12.45 10.39
C GLY A 208 30.77 12.50 11.73
N GLY A 209 29.48 12.16 11.78
CA GLY A 209 28.71 12.00 13.01
C GLY A 209 27.70 13.11 13.28
N ALA A 210 27.18 13.16 14.52
CA ALA A 210 26.05 13.97 14.90
C ALA A 210 26.31 15.48 14.79
N ASP A 211 27.48 15.95 15.20
CA ASP A 211 27.78 17.38 15.21
C ASP A 211 27.85 17.97 13.80
N GLN A 212 28.53 17.28 12.88
CA GLN A 212 28.65 17.67 11.48
C GLN A 212 27.29 17.62 10.78
N MET A 213 26.49 16.59 11.07
CA MET A 213 25.14 16.46 10.53
C MET A 213 24.23 17.60 11.03
N SER A 214 24.27 17.92 12.32
CA SER A 214 23.52 19.03 12.90
C SER A 214 23.92 20.37 12.30
N ALA A 215 25.23 20.63 12.18
CA ALA A 215 25.74 21.84 11.55
C ALA A 215 25.30 21.96 10.09
N ALA A 216 25.34 20.88 9.31
CA ALA A 216 24.89 20.88 7.93
C ALA A 216 23.39 21.22 7.81
N ILE A 217 22.54 20.63 8.66
CA ILE A 217 21.10 20.94 8.70
C ILE A 217 20.84 22.39 9.08
N GLN A 218 21.56 22.92 10.08
CA GLN A 218 21.44 24.32 10.49
C GLN A 218 21.84 25.29 9.37
N ASN A 219 22.89 24.99 8.61
CA ASN A 219 23.30 25.79 7.46
C ASN A 219 22.23 25.80 6.36
N VAL A 220 21.62 24.63 6.06
CA VAL A 220 20.50 24.57 5.12
C VAL A 220 19.31 25.34 5.63
N ALA A 221 18.97 25.22 6.92
CA ALA A 221 17.89 25.95 7.57
C ALA A 221 18.10 27.47 7.47
N ALA A 222 19.32 27.95 7.74
CA ALA A 222 19.67 29.36 7.63
C ALA A 222 19.56 29.91 6.19
N SER A 223 19.94 29.10 5.19
CA SER A 223 19.89 29.51 3.78
C SER A 223 18.47 29.46 3.19
N THR A 224 17.62 28.58 3.67
CA THR A 224 16.24 28.37 3.16
C THR A 224 15.17 29.08 3.99
N GLY A 225 15.49 29.52 5.21
CA GLY A 225 14.52 30.04 6.17
C GLY A 225 13.54 29.00 6.73
N LYS A 226 13.84 27.70 6.58
CA LYS A 226 12.98 26.60 7.05
C LYS A 226 13.58 25.91 8.26
N GLU A 227 12.72 25.47 9.18
CA GLU A 227 13.12 24.66 10.34
C GLU A 227 12.85 23.18 10.05
N TYR A 228 13.91 22.44 9.68
CA TYR A 228 13.79 21.03 9.27
C TYR A 228 13.72 20.03 10.43
N GLY A 229 14.18 20.40 11.63
CA GLY A 229 14.30 19.51 12.80
C GLY A 229 13.05 19.41 13.66
N SER A 230 11.99 20.16 13.37
CA SER A 230 10.78 20.22 14.19
C SER A 230 9.63 19.43 13.58
N LEU A 231 8.90 18.70 14.42
CA LEU A 231 7.65 18.04 14.03
C LEU A 231 6.48 19.02 13.82
N PHE A 232 6.62 20.26 14.32
CA PHE A 232 5.53 21.24 14.36
C PHE A 232 5.80 22.49 13.52
N ALA A 233 7.04 22.84 13.27
CA ALA A 233 7.38 23.99 12.48
C ALA A 233 7.02 23.78 11.00
N GLY A 234 6.54 24.86 10.36
CA GLY A 234 6.17 24.82 8.94
C GLY A 234 4.89 24.05 8.61
N THR A 235 4.15 23.57 9.62
CA THR A 235 2.85 22.93 9.43
C THR A 235 1.78 23.53 10.35
N THR A 236 0.52 23.33 9.98
CA THR A 236 -0.65 23.73 10.77
C THR A 236 -1.26 22.51 11.47
N VAL A 237 -2.17 22.74 12.42
CA VAL A 237 -2.96 21.65 13.03
C VAL A 237 -3.70 20.82 11.95
N ILE A 238 -4.23 21.49 10.93
CA ILE A 238 -4.88 20.83 9.80
C ILE A 238 -3.88 20.01 8.98
N GLY A 239 -2.67 20.52 8.79
CA GLY A 239 -1.56 19.80 8.16
C GLY A 239 -1.20 18.52 8.93
N ILE A 240 -1.08 18.60 10.26
CA ILE A 240 -0.83 17.43 11.13
C ILE A 240 -1.97 16.42 11.03
N ILE A 241 -3.22 16.88 11.10
CA ILE A 241 -4.39 16.01 10.95
C ILE A 241 -4.35 15.32 9.58
N SER A 242 -4.05 16.05 8.51
CA SER A 242 -3.97 15.53 7.14
C SER A 242 -2.90 14.44 6.99
N THR A 243 -1.70 14.69 7.49
CA THR A 243 -0.58 13.74 7.39
C THR A 243 -0.77 12.54 8.31
N ALA A 244 -1.23 12.72 9.55
CA ALA A 244 -1.52 11.63 10.48
C ALA A 244 -2.72 10.76 10.03
N ALA A 245 -3.67 11.35 9.29
CA ALA A 245 -4.84 10.63 8.78
C ALA A 245 -4.52 9.53 7.77
N TRP A 246 -3.28 9.46 7.24
CA TRP A 246 -2.84 8.31 6.45
C TRP A 246 -3.09 6.97 7.16
N GLY A 247 -3.00 6.96 8.51
CA GLY A 247 -3.30 5.78 9.31
C GLY A 247 -4.72 5.23 9.16
N LEU A 248 -5.71 6.08 8.83
CA LEU A 248 -7.09 5.63 8.59
C LEU A 248 -7.21 4.72 7.37
N GLY A 249 -6.28 4.84 6.42
CA GLY A 249 -6.26 4.03 5.20
C GLY A 249 -6.09 2.55 5.46
N TYR A 250 -5.38 2.15 6.52
CA TYR A 250 -5.12 0.73 6.81
C TYR A 250 -6.37 -0.13 6.94
N PHE A 251 -7.44 0.43 7.48
CA PHE A 251 -8.68 -0.29 7.70
C PHE A 251 -9.42 -0.65 6.41
N GLY A 252 -9.08 0.02 5.30
CA GLY A 252 -9.76 -0.14 4.03
C GLY A 252 -8.92 -0.74 2.89
N GLN A 253 -7.65 -1.13 3.11
CA GLN A 253 -6.77 -1.60 2.03
C GLN A 253 -7.02 -3.07 1.68
N PRO A 254 -7.63 -3.41 0.53
CA PRO A 254 -8.01 -4.79 0.23
C PRO A 254 -6.82 -5.75 0.18
N HIS A 255 -5.66 -5.32 -0.32
CA HIS A 255 -4.45 -6.14 -0.43
C HIS A 255 -3.84 -6.48 0.93
N ILE A 256 -3.94 -5.60 1.93
CA ILE A 256 -3.53 -5.87 3.32
C ILE A 256 -4.53 -6.79 4.00
N LEU A 257 -5.82 -6.48 3.88
CA LEU A 257 -6.89 -7.27 4.48
C LEU A 257 -6.90 -8.72 3.96
N ALA A 258 -6.58 -8.93 2.68
CA ALA A 258 -6.42 -10.26 2.10
C ALA A 258 -5.36 -11.10 2.84
N ARG A 259 -4.26 -10.51 3.36
CA ARG A 259 -3.25 -11.23 4.14
C ARG A 259 -3.79 -11.68 5.49
N PHE A 260 -4.65 -10.88 6.11
CA PHE A 260 -5.35 -11.31 7.34
C PHE A 260 -6.30 -12.47 7.06
N MET A 261 -7.02 -12.42 5.95
CA MET A 261 -7.91 -13.50 5.52
C MET A 261 -7.15 -14.79 5.17
N ALA A 262 -5.92 -14.66 4.65
CA ALA A 262 -5.05 -15.78 4.24
C ALA A 262 -4.25 -16.41 5.39
N ALA A 263 -4.23 -15.82 6.57
CA ALA A 263 -3.53 -16.36 7.73
C ALA A 263 -4.08 -17.74 8.15
N GLU A 264 -3.23 -18.62 8.65
CA GLU A 264 -3.62 -19.97 9.08
C GLU A 264 -4.64 -19.97 10.21
N SER A 265 -4.59 -18.98 11.12
CA SER A 265 -5.52 -18.86 12.26
C SER A 265 -5.58 -17.44 12.81
N ALA A 266 -6.63 -17.13 13.57
CA ALA A 266 -6.72 -15.87 14.32
C ALA A 266 -5.63 -15.76 15.40
N LYS A 267 -5.21 -16.89 15.99
CA LYS A 267 -4.16 -16.95 17.01
C LYS A 267 -2.78 -16.58 16.43
N SER A 268 -2.47 -17.06 15.23
CA SER A 268 -1.20 -16.76 14.55
C SER A 268 -1.03 -15.27 14.24
N LEU A 269 -2.14 -14.54 14.05
CA LEU A 269 -2.13 -13.10 13.81
C LEU A 269 -1.62 -12.25 14.99
N VAL A 270 -1.62 -12.79 16.21
CA VAL A 270 -1.01 -12.09 17.36
C VAL A 270 0.51 -12.03 17.20
N SER A 271 1.15 -13.13 16.79
CA SER A 271 2.58 -13.18 16.51
C SER A 271 2.91 -12.40 15.23
N ALA A 272 2.08 -12.54 14.19
CA ALA A 272 2.23 -11.78 12.96
C ALA A 272 2.21 -10.26 13.21
N ARG A 273 1.30 -9.77 14.05
CA ARG A 273 1.25 -8.36 14.47
C ARG A 273 2.56 -7.89 15.08
N ARG A 274 3.14 -8.65 16.03
CA ARG A 274 4.39 -8.27 16.69
C ARG A 274 5.53 -8.15 15.68
N ILE A 275 5.67 -9.12 14.80
CA ILE A 275 6.69 -9.15 13.75
C ILE A 275 6.47 -7.99 12.76
N GLY A 276 5.25 -7.86 12.24
CA GLY A 276 4.90 -6.86 11.24
C GLY A 276 5.05 -5.43 11.75
N MET A 277 4.60 -5.16 12.97
CA MET A 277 4.75 -3.82 13.58
C MET A 277 6.20 -3.46 13.87
N THR A 278 7.03 -4.42 14.34
CA THR A 278 8.47 -4.17 14.54
C THR A 278 9.14 -3.84 13.20
N TRP A 279 8.90 -4.64 12.18
CA TRP A 279 9.42 -4.40 10.83
C TRP A 279 8.97 -3.04 10.29
N MET A 280 7.69 -2.72 10.41
CA MET A 280 7.10 -1.47 9.93
C MET A 280 7.70 -0.24 10.59
N VAL A 281 7.83 -0.25 11.93
CA VAL A 281 8.41 0.88 12.69
C VAL A 281 9.85 1.12 12.25
N LEU A 282 10.65 0.06 12.10
CA LEU A 282 12.03 0.18 11.65
C LEU A 282 12.13 0.70 10.21
N CYS A 283 11.28 0.23 9.30
CA CYS A 283 11.25 0.70 7.91
C CYS A 283 10.86 2.18 7.80
N LEU A 284 9.79 2.59 8.51
CA LEU A 284 9.33 3.98 8.50
C LEU A 284 10.35 4.92 9.16
N ALA A 285 10.95 4.52 10.28
CA ALA A 285 12.03 5.29 10.90
C ALA A 285 13.23 5.43 9.96
N GLY A 286 13.59 4.36 9.26
CA GLY A 286 14.64 4.38 8.24
C GLY A 286 14.32 5.31 7.07
N ALA A 287 13.08 5.29 6.57
CA ALA A 287 12.64 6.17 5.49
C ALA A 287 12.67 7.66 5.89
N VAL A 288 12.20 7.98 7.10
CA VAL A 288 12.31 9.32 7.68
C VAL A 288 13.77 9.75 7.82
N ALA A 289 14.61 8.84 8.33
CA ALA A 289 16.06 9.11 8.48
C ALA A 289 16.75 9.34 7.13
N VAL A 290 16.42 8.57 6.09
CA VAL A 290 16.95 8.80 4.73
C VAL A 290 16.64 10.20 4.24
N GLY A 291 15.40 10.67 4.37
CA GLY A 291 15.01 12.02 3.98
C GLY A 291 15.72 13.10 4.80
N TYR A 292 15.69 12.96 6.12
CA TYR A 292 16.25 13.94 7.05
C TYR A 292 17.79 14.03 6.97
N PHE A 293 18.49 12.92 6.93
CA PHE A 293 19.95 12.87 6.77
C PHE A 293 20.36 13.29 5.36
N GLY A 294 19.49 13.06 4.37
CA GLY A 294 19.69 13.57 3.02
C GLY A 294 19.76 15.10 2.95
N ILE A 295 18.98 15.81 3.79
CA ILE A 295 19.08 17.27 3.91
C ILE A 295 20.50 17.67 4.31
N ALA A 296 21.06 16.99 5.31
CA ALA A 296 22.43 17.24 5.78
C ALA A 296 23.46 16.92 4.70
N TYR A 297 23.32 15.76 4.02
CA TYR A 297 24.27 15.32 3.01
C TYR A 297 24.37 16.28 1.83
N PHE A 298 23.24 16.62 1.23
CA PHE A 298 23.20 17.56 0.10
C PHE A 298 23.44 19.02 0.50
N GLY A 299 23.18 19.37 1.76
CA GLY A 299 23.59 20.63 2.33
C GLY A 299 25.10 20.78 2.45
N ALA A 300 25.80 19.71 2.83
CA ALA A 300 27.25 19.65 2.87
C ALA A 300 27.91 19.46 1.47
N ASN A 301 27.17 18.90 0.50
CA ASN A 301 27.65 18.60 -0.85
C ASN A 301 26.68 19.15 -1.93
N PRO A 302 26.56 20.49 -2.08
CA PRO A 302 25.55 21.08 -2.98
C PRO A 302 25.75 20.73 -4.46
N ASP A 303 26.98 20.50 -4.89
CA ASP A 303 27.36 20.06 -6.23
C ASP A 303 26.78 18.72 -6.62
N GLN A 304 26.53 17.84 -5.66
CA GLN A 304 25.95 16.51 -5.86
C GLN A 304 24.42 16.51 -5.98
N THR A 305 23.77 17.62 -5.68
CA THR A 305 22.30 17.77 -5.77
C THR A 305 21.76 17.49 -7.19
N ALA A 306 22.57 17.75 -8.22
CA ALA A 306 22.23 17.43 -9.61
C ALA A 306 21.90 15.95 -9.85
N SER A 307 22.40 15.02 -9.01
CA SER A 307 22.10 13.58 -9.08
C SER A 307 20.60 13.27 -8.92
N MET A 308 19.85 14.11 -8.23
CA MET A 308 18.40 13.97 -8.08
C MET A 308 17.61 14.41 -9.32
N LYS A 309 18.25 15.04 -10.33
CA LYS A 309 17.63 15.50 -11.58
C LYS A 309 16.35 16.33 -11.34
N GLY A 310 16.32 17.18 -10.33
CA GLY A 310 15.17 18.04 -9.98
C GLY A 310 13.97 17.30 -9.37
N ASN A 311 14.09 16.01 -9.07
CA ASN A 311 13.03 15.23 -8.45
C ASN A 311 13.44 14.73 -7.06
N HIS A 312 12.87 15.30 -6.01
CA HIS A 312 13.14 14.96 -4.62
C HIS A 312 12.82 13.49 -4.26
N GLU A 313 11.89 12.84 -4.97
CA GLU A 313 11.61 11.42 -4.78
C GLU A 313 12.79 10.51 -5.19
N ARG A 314 13.82 11.05 -5.84
CA ARG A 314 15.08 10.34 -6.18
C ARG A 314 16.12 10.37 -5.06
N ILE A 315 15.85 10.97 -3.90
CA ILE A 315 16.84 11.13 -2.84
C ILE A 315 17.45 9.80 -2.39
N PHE A 316 16.66 8.76 -2.23
CA PHE A 316 17.17 7.43 -1.87
C PHE A 316 18.07 6.85 -2.96
N ILE A 317 17.70 7.00 -4.23
CA ILE A 317 18.50 6.55 -5.38
C ILE A 317 19.83 7.30 -5.42
N ALA A 318 19.80 8.63 -5.28
CA ALA A 318 20.98 9.47 -5.30
C ALA A 318 21.95 9.12 -4.17
N LEU A 319 21.47 9.03 -2.93
CA LEU A 319 22.30 8.61 -1.80
C LEU A 319 22.90 7.20 -1.99
N SER A 320 22.08 6.27 -2.51
CA SER A 320 22.54 4.90 -2.74
C SER A 320 23.66 4.82 -3.78
N THR A 321 23.60 5.61 -4.84
CA THR A 321 24.63 5.64 -5.89
C THR A 321 25.88 6.40 -5.48
N LEU A 322 25.76 7.41 -4.61
CA LEU A 322 26.87 8.25 -4.16
C LEU A 322 27.67 7.62 -3.01
N LEU A 323 27.00 6.89 -2.11
CA LEU A 323 27.61 6.41 -0.86
C LEU A 323 28.18 4.99 -0.94
N PHE A 324 27.66 4.17 -1.85
CA PHE A 324 28.00 2.76 -1.89
C PHE A 324 28.82 2.39 -3.13
N ASN A 325 29.70 1.39 -2.98
CA ASN A 325 30.32 0.79 -4.15
C ASN A 325 29.24 0.12 -5.05
N PRO A 326 29.51 -0.09 -6.35
CA PRO A 326 28.50 -0.56 -7.30
C PRO A 326 27.84 -1.90 -6.94
N TRP A 327 28.50 -2.81 -6.23
CA TRP A 327 27.91 -4.07 -5.79
C TRP A 327 26.82 -3.86 -4.74
N ILE A 328 27.14 -3.08 -3.71
CA ILE A 328 26.18 -2.78 -2.62
C ILE A 328 25.07 -1.86 -3.13
N ALA A 329 25.41 -0.86 -3.94
CA ALA A 329 24.43 0.03 -4.55
C ALA A 329 23.37 -0.76 -5.33
N GLY A 330 23.76 -1.76 -6.12
CA GLY A 330 22.82 -2.60 -6.85
C GLY A 330 21.91 -3.42 -5.95
N ILE A 331 22.39 -3.92 -4.80
CA ILE A 331 21.54 -4.60 -3.79
C ILE A 331 20.55 -3.62 -3.18
N ILE A 332 21.00 -2.44 -2.76
CA ILE A 332 20.15 -1.41 -2.14
C ILE A 332 19.09 -0.91 -3.11
N LEU A 333 19.47 -0.67 -4.37
CA LEU A 333 18.53 -0.22 -5.40
C LEU A 333 17.53 -1.32 -5.81
N SER A 334 17.91 -2.60 -5.67
CA SER A 334 16.97 -3.71 -5.81
C SER A 334 15.84 -3.65 -4.75
N ALA A 335 16.05 -3.00 -3.61
CA ALA A 335 14.98 -2.79 -2.63
C ALA A 335 13.85 -1.88 -3.14
N ILE A 336 14.15 -0.91 -4.01
CA ILE A 336 13.10 -0.11 -4.66
C ILE A 336 12.27 -0.99 -5.60
N LEU A 337 12.93 -1.79 -6.43
CA LEU A 337 12.22 -2.71 -7.32
C LEU A 337 11.45 -3.76 -6.52
N ALA A 338 12.00 -4.23 -5.40
CA ALA A 338 11.33 -5.13 -4.47
C ALA A 338 10.03 -4.53 -3.94
N ALA A 339 10.06 -3.28 -3.47
CA ALA A 339 8.90 -2.55 -2.99
C ALA A 339 7.84 -2.33 -4.08
N VAL A 340 8.28 -1.98 -5.29
CA VAL A 340 7.39 -1.82 -6.46
C VAL A 340 6.75 -3.15 -6.83
N MET A 341 7.55 -4.21 -6.97
CA MET A 341 7.06 -5.52 -7.43
C MET A 341 6.12 -6.16 -6.41
N SER A 342 6.42 -6.10 -5.10
CA SER A 342 5.57 -6.68 -4.06
C SER A 342 4.18 -6.06 -4.06
N THR A 343 4.11 -4.73 -4.03
CA THR A 343 2.84 -4.02 -3.97
C THR A 343 2.06 -4.11 -5.27
N LEU A 344 2.70 -3.86 -6.43
CA LEU A 344 2.05 -3.89 -7.73
C LEU A 344 1.48 -5.28 -8.04
N SER A 345 2.22 -6.35 -7.75
CA SER A 345 1.73 -7.71 -7.95
C SER A 345 0.53 -8.04 -7.07
N CYS A 346 0.54 -7.59 -5.80
CA CYS A 346 -0.59 -7.76 -4.90
C CYS A 346 -1.85 -7.05 -5.40
N GLN A 347 -1.69 -5.82 -5.86
CA GLN A 347 -2.79 -4.99 -6.35
C GLN A 347 -3.39 -5.56 -7.65
N LEU A 348 -2.54 -5.95 -8.59
CA LEU A 348 -2.96 -6.59 -9.84
C LEU A 348 -3.71 -7.90 -9.57
N LEU A 349 -3.26 -8.68 -8.58
CA LEU A 349 -3.92 -9.92 -8.20
C LEU A 349 -5.28 -9.67 -7.55
N VAL A 350 -5.42 -8.67 -6.69
CA VAL A 350 -6.71 -8.31 -6.09
C VAL A 350 -7.69 -7.79 -7.14
N CYS A 351 -7.25 -6.95 -8.08
CA CYS A 351 -8.08 -6.53 -9.21
C CYS A 351 -8.54 -7.72 -10.06
N SER A 352 -7.61 -8.60 -10.38
CA SER A 352 -7.88 -9.82 -11.13
C SER A 352 -8.90 -10.70 -10.43
N SER A 353 -8.77 -10.89 -9.11
CA SER A 353 -9.71 -11.70 -8.32
C SER A 353 -11.10 -11.07 -8.27
N ALA A 354 -11.17 -9.76 -8.10
CA ALA A 354 -12.45 -9.03 -8.10
C ALA A 354 -13.18 -9.20 -9.44
N ILE A 355 -12.48 -9.11 -10.57
CA ILE A 355 -13.12 -9.33 -11.88
C ILE A 355 -13.48 -10.81 -12.06
N THR A 356 -12.59 -11.72 -11.73
CA THR A 356 -12.78 -13.15 -12.03
C THR A 356 -13.82 -13.78 -11.11
N GLU A 357 -13.71 -13.61 -9.79
CA GLU A 357 -14.65 -14.21 -8.82
C GLU A 357 -15.94 -13.42 -8.76
N ASP A 358 -15.85 -12.09 -8.70
CA ASP A 358 -17.01 -11.27 -8.38
C ASP A 358 -17.86 -10.94 -9.60
N PHE A 359 -17.25 -10.70 -10.78
CA PHE A 359 -18.00 -10.45 -12.02
C PHE A 359 -18.14 -11.69 -12.89
N TYR A 360 -17.03 -12.31 -13.31
CA TYR A 360 -17.06 -13.40 -14.30
C TYR A 360 -17.80 -14.61 -13.76
N LYS A 361 -17.35 -15.20 -12.65
CA LYS A 361 -18.00 -16.35 -12.01
C LYS A 361 -19.36 -15.95 -11.40
N GLY A 362 -19.45 -14.77 -10.79
CA GLY A 362 -20.67 -14.33 -10.12
C GLY A 362 -21.85 -14.09 -11.07
N PHE A 363 -21.63 -13.53 -12.26
CA PHE A 363 -22.68 -13.08 -13.16
C PHE A 363 -22.67 -13.76 -14.54
N LEU A 364 -21.48 -13.99 -15.14
CA LEU A 364 -21.39 -14.48 -16.52
C LEU A 364 -21.37 -16.00 -16.62
N ARG A 365 -20.57 -16.66 -15.80
CA ARG A 365 -20.35 -18.12 -15.87
C ARG A 365 -20.28 -18.79 -14.48
N LYS A 366 -21.42 -18.92 -13.83
CA LYS A 366 -21.57 -19.53 -12.48
C LYS A 366 -20.97 -20.93 -12.34
N LYS A 367 -20.81 -21.67 -13.45
CA LYS A 367 -20.25 -23.04 -13.49
C LYS A 367 -18.88 -23.07 -14.19
N ALA A 368 -18.12 -21.97 -14.18
CA ALA A 368 -16.78 -21.92 -14.75
C ALA A 368 -15.85 -22.95 -14.08
N GLN A 369 -15.02 -23.62 -14.88
CA GLN A 369 -14.02 -24.57 -14.38
C GLN A 369 -12.85 -23.84 -13.71
N GLN A 370 -12.17 -24.49 -12.78
CA GLN A 370 -11.04 -23.90 -12.04
C GLN A 370 -9.92 -23.40 -12.98
N ALA A 371 -9.56 -24.17 -13.99
CA ALA A 371 -8.56 -23.79 -14.98
C ALA A 371 -8.98 -22.54 -15.79
N GLU A 372 -10.26 -22.44 -16.15
CA GLU A 372 -10.82 -21.28 -16.84
C GLU A 372 -10.70 -20.02 -15.97
N LEU A 373 -11.04 -20.10 -14.68
CA LEU A 373 -10.94 -18.99 -13.73
C LEU A 373 -9.49 -18.50 -13.58
N VAL A 374 -8.53 -19.40 -13.49
CA VAL A 374 -7.10 -19.04 -13.42
C VAL A 374 -6.67 -18.29 -14.68
N TRP A 375 -7.08 -18.74 -15.88
CA TRP A 375 -6.74 -18.06 -17.13
C TRP A 375 -7.40 -16.70 -17.27
N ILE A 376 -8.68 -16.56 -16.90
CA ILE A 376 -9.36 -15.27 -16.87
C ILE A 376 -8.66 -14.33 -15.88
N GLY A 377 -8.27 -14.81 -14.69
CA GLY A 377 -7.50 -14.04 -13.73
C GLY A 377 -6.19 -13.48 -14.32
N ARG A 378 -5.44 -14.32 -15.03
CA ARG A 378 -4.19 -13.89 -15.70
C ARG A 378 -4.43 -12.83 -16.77
N LEU A 379 -5.47 -13.00 -17.59
CA LEU A 379 -5.83 -12.00 -18.61
C LEU A 379 -6.23 -10.65 -17.96
N MET A 380 -6.90 -10.69 -16.81
CA MET A 380 -7.27 -9.47 -16.09
C MET A 380 -6.06 -8.76 -15.48
N VAL A 381 -5.05 -9.50 -15.00
CA VAL A 381 -3.76 -8.90 -14.60
C VAL A 381 -3.17 -8.08 -15.75
N LEU A 382 -3.14 -8.63 -16.97
CA LEU A 382 -2.62 -7.92 -18.14
C LEU A 382 -3.47 -6.69 -18.48
N ALA A 383 -4.80 -6.82 -18.46
CA ALA A 383 -5.70 -5.72 -18.81
C ALA A 383 -5.53 -4.52 -17.84
N ILE A 384 -5.53 -4.78 -16.54
CA ILE A 384 -5.34 -3.72 -15.52
C ILE A 384 -3.93 -3.12 -15.64
N ALA A 385 -2.91 -3.93 -15.88
CA ALA A 385 -1.54 -3.45 -16.05
C ALA A 385 -1.42 -2.49 -17.25
N VAL A 386 -2.05 -2.79 -18.38
CA VAL A 386 -2.06 -1.90 -19.55
C VAL A 386 -2.73 -0.56 -19.22
N ILE A 387 -3.89 -0.57 -18.56
CA ILE A 387 -4.58 0.67 -18.16
C ILE A 387 -3.70 1.48 -17.19
N SER A 388 -3.06 0.82 -16.23
CA SER A 388 -2.15 1.48 -15.27
C SER A 388 -0.92 2.09 -15.95
N ILE A 389 -0.37 1.44 -17.00
CA ILE A 389 0.71 1.97 -17.82
C ILE A 389 0.27 3.26 -18.54
N LEU A 390 -0.95 3.29 -19.08
CA LEU A 390 -1.48 4.49 -19.72
C LEU A 390 -1.59 5.67 -18.72
N ILE A 391 -2.03 5.42 -17.49
CA ILE A 391 -2.07 6.44 -16.44
C ILE A 391 -0.65 6.89 -16.04
N ALA A 392 0.30 5.94 -15.96
CA ALA A 392 1.69 6.21 -15.60
C ALA A 392 2.50 6.91 -16.71
N SER A 393 1.94 7.13 -17.90
CA SER A 393 2.67 7.67 -19.05
C SER A 393 3.11 9.14 -18.91
N ASP A 394 2.54 9.90 -17.96
CA ASP A 394 3.01 11.25 -17.62
C ASP A 394 4.29 11.20 -16.76
N PRO A 395 5.44 11.65 -17.31
CA PRO A 395 6.72 11.61 -16.60
C PRO A 395 6.79 12.59 -15.40
N ASN A 396 5.83 13.51 -15.26
CA ASN A 396 5.75 14.45 -14.15
C ASN A 396 4.96 13.90 -12.97
N SER A 397 4.33 12.75 -13.12
CA SER A 397 3.60 12.09 -12.04
C SER A 397 4.51 11.81 -10.84
N LYS A 398 3.97 12.06 -9.63
CA LYS A 398 4.66 11.79 -8.36
C LYS A 398 4.09 10.53 -7.72
N VAL A 399 4.99 9.67 -7.24
CA VAL A 399 4.63 8.42 -6.58
C VAL A 399 3.73 8.67 -5.39
N LEU A 400 4.14 9.58 -4.48
CA LEU A 400 3.40 9.86 -3.25
C LEU A 400 2.00 10.43 -3.54
N GLY A 401 1.85 11.26 -4.56
CA GLY A 401 0.55 11.86 -4.92
C GLY A 401 -0.46 10.82 -5.43
N LEU A 402 -0.03 9.90 -6.31
CA LEU A 402 -0.89 8.83 -6.83
C LEU A 402 -1.29 7.86 -5.71
N VAL A 403 -0.33 7.52 -4.84
CA VAL A 403 -0.60 6.67 -3.67
C VAL A 403 -1.59 7.35 -2.74
N ALA A 404 -1.38 8.62 -2.39
CA ALA A 404 -2.27 9.35 -1.50
C ALA A 404 -3.73 9.30 -1.95
N TYR A 405 -3.98 9.55 -3.23
CA TYR A 405 -5.33 9.54 -3.78
C TYR A 405 -6.00 8.16 -3.68
N ALA A 406 -5.29 7.10 -4.12
CA ALA A 406 -5.82 5.74 -4.06
C ALA A 406 -6.00 5.25 -2.60
N TRP A 407 -5.03 5.56 -1.74
CA TRP A 407 -5.06 5.24 -0.31
C TRP A 407 -6.25 5.85 0.40
N ALA A 408 -6.54 7.13 0.10
CA ALA A 408 -7.72 7.82 0.62
C ALA A 408 -9.00 7.17 0.13
N GLY A 409 -9.08 6.82 -1.15
CA GLY A 409 -10.24 6.16 -1.74
C GLY A 409 -10.60 4.87 -1.04
N PHE A 410 -9.63 4.01 -0.82
CA PHE A 410 -9.84 2.76 -0.07
C PHE A 410 -10.15 3.00 1.40
N GLY A 411 -9.36 3.85 2.07
CA GLY A 411 -9.55 4.15 3.48
C GLY A 411 -10.94 4.70 3.77
N ALA A 412 -11.42 5.62 2.95
CA ALA A 412 -12.73 6.24 3.12
C ALA A 412 -13.90 5.32 2.72
N ALA A 413 -13.76 4.56 1.61
CA ALA A 413 -14.83 3.69 1.15
C ALA A 413 -14.99 2.42 1.99
N PHE A 414 -13.87 1.76 2.31
CA PHE A 414 -13.90 0.44 2.97
C PHE A 414 -13.59 0.51 4.47
N GLY A 415 -12.78 1.46 4.93
CA GLY A 415 -12.35 1.51 6.32
C GLY A 415 -13.51 1.42 7.32
N PRO A 416 -14.46 2.34 7.30
CA PRO A 416 -15.61 2.28 8.21
C PRO A 416 -16.48 1.03 7.99
N VAL A 417 -16.65 0.59 6.74
CA VAL A 417 -17.43 -0.63 6.45
C VAL A 417 -16.78 -1.86 7.06
N VAL A 418 -15.49 -2.03 6.91
CA VAL A 418 -14.73 -3.16 7.48
C VAL A 418 -14.77 -3.13 9.00
N ILE A 419 -14.45 -1.98 9.61
CA ILE A 419 -14.48 -1.83 11.08
C ILE A 419 -15.86 -2.20 11.62
N LEU A 420 -16.92 -1.59 11.10
CA LEU A 420 -18.26 -1.80 11.60
C LEU A 420 -18.80 -3.19 11.25
N SER A 421 -18.37 -3.80 10.13
CA SER A 421 -18.78 -5.16 9.76
C SER A 421 -18.32 -6.22 10.76
N VAL A 422 -17.18 -6.01 11.43
CA VAL A 422 -16.60 -6.95 12.42
C VAL A 422 -16.80 -6.53 13.86
N LEU A 423 -17.27 -5.29 14.14
CA LEU A 423 -17.48 -4.78 15.50
C LEU A 423 -18.95 -4.50 15.84
N TRP A 424 -19.79 -4.29 14.85
CA TRP A 424 -21.18 -3.83 15.09
C TRP A 424 -22.22 -4.71 14.37
N LYS A 425 -22.92 -5.55 15.16
CA LYS A 425 -23.91 -6.48 14.63
C LYS A 425 -25.13 -5.82 13.98
N ARG A 426 -25.41 -4.52 14.31
CA ARG A 426 -26.56 -3.78 13.82
C ARG A 426 -26.37 -3.22 12.41
N ILE A 427 -25.15 -3.19 11.87
CA ILE A 427 -24.87 -2.69 10.52
C ILE A 427 -25.74 -3.43 9.47
N THR A 428 -26.38 -2.66 8.56
CA THR A 428 -27.25 -3.21 7.50
C THR A 428 -26.56 -3.17 6.14
N ALA A 429 -27.08 -3.94 5.19
CA ALA A 429 -26.59 -3.94 3.81
C ALA A 429 -26.68 -2.57 3.16
N TYR A 430 -27.84 -1.90 3.32
CA TYR A 430 -28.03 -0.55 2.77
C TYR A 430 -27.18 0.50 3.47
N GLY A 431 -26.98 0.39 4.78
CA GLY A 431 -26.07 1.26 5.52
C GLY A 431 -24.64 1.13 5.03
N ALA A 432 -24.13 -0.11 4.92
CA ALA A 432 -22.78 -0.37 4.43
C ALA A 432 -22.59 0.09 2.98
N LEU A 433 -23.55 -0.20 2.08
CA LEU A 433 -23.49 0.20 0.68
C LEU A 433 -23.53 1.73 0.51
N SER A 434 -24.47 2.39 1.17
CA SER A 434 -24.59 3.86 1.09
C SER A 434 -23.34 4.55 1.63
N GLY A 435 -22.79 4.06 2.75
CA GLY A 435 -21.58 4.60 3.32
C GLY A 435 -20.36 4.40 2.41
N MET A 436 -20.20 3.21 1.83
CA MET A 436 -19.15 2.90 0.88
C MET A 436 -19.16 3.85 -0.33
N ILE A 437 -20.34 4.05 -0.94
CA ILE A 437 -20.52 4.96 -2.06
C ILE A 437 -20.23 6.40 -1.62
N ALA A 438 -20.79 6.83 -0.49
CA ALA A 438 -20.59 8.19 0.02
C ALA A 438 -19.11 8.47 0.31
N GLY A 439 -18.39 7.52 0.93
CA GLY A 439 -16.96 7.64 1.21
C GLY A 439 -16.13 7.77 -0.07
N ALA A 440 -16.35 6.88 -1.05
CA ALA A 440 -15.64 6.93 -2.33
C ALA A 440 -15.92 8.24 -3.09
N LEU A 441 -17.18 8.64 -3.21
CA LEU A 441 -17.55 9.89 -3.89
C LEU A 441 -17.01 11.11 -3.17
N THR A 442 -17.00 11.13 -1.84
CA THR A 442 -16.43 12.25 -1.07
C THR A 442 -14.95 12.42 -1.38
N VAL A 443 -14.17 11.34 -1.47
CA VAL A 443 -12.74 11.44 -1.84
C VAL A 443 -12.57 12.07 -3.21
N VAL A 444 -13.31 11.61 -4.21
CA VAL A 444 -13.21 12.16 -5.59
C VAL A 444 -13.61 13.62 -5.63
N VAL A 445 -14.77 13.96 -5.05
CA VAL A 445 -15.31 15.33 -5.04
C VAL A 445 -14.36 16.27 -4.26
N TRP A 446 -13.89 15.81 -3.08
CA TRP A 446 -13.01 16.62 -2.25
C TRP A 446 -11.68 16.90 -2.92
N ALA A 447 -11.04 15.88 -3.47
CA ALA A 447 -9.74 16.02 -4.11
C ALA A 447 -9.81 16.96 -5.34
N GLU A 448 -10.76 16.76 -6.24
CA GLU A 448 -10.80 17.47 -7.52
C GLU A 448 -11.49 18.84 -7.46
N TRP A 449 -12.58 18.97 -6.68
CA TRP A 449 -13.39 20.20 -6.70
C TRP A 449 -13.29 21.07 -5.45
N ILE A 450 -12.67 20.58 -4.36
CA ILE A 450 -12.50 21.37 -3.13
C ILE A 450 -11.00 21.61 -2.89
N LYS A 451 -10.22 20.55 -2.67
CA LYS A 451 -8.80 20.64 -2.28
C LYS A 451 -7.92 21.21 -3.40
N LYS A 452 -8.06 20.72 -4.61
CA LYS A 452 -7.22 21.15 -5.75
C LYS A 452 -7.39 22.61 -6.10
N PRO A 453 -8.63 23.17 -6.21
CA PRO A 453 -8.83 24.61 -6.36
C PRO A 453 -8.32 25.43 -5.18
N ALA A 454 -8.53 24.98 -3.93
CA ALA A 454 -8.05 25.66 -2.74
C ALA A 454 -6.50 25.77 -2.71
N LEU A 455 -5.80 24.69 -3.05
CA LEU A 455 -4.33 24.68 -3.16
C LEU A 455 -3.84 25.62 -4.29
N ALA A 456 -4.54 25.65 -5.43
CA ALA A 456 -4.21 26.58 -6.51
C ALA A 456 -4.43 28.06 -6.11
N ALA A 457 -5.40 28.32 -5.23
CA ALA A 457 -5.63 29.65 -4.63
C ALA A 457 -4.73 29.93 -3.42
N GLN A 458 -3.79 29.04 -3.09
CA GLN A 458 -2.92 29.14 -1.91
C GLN A 458 -3.69 29.25 -0.58
N GLU A 459 -4.88 28.70 -0.51
CA GLU A 459 -5.65 28.63 0.73
C GLU A 459 -4.96 27.71 1.74
N THR A 460 -5.11 28.06 3.02
CA THR A 460 -4.70 27.23 4.14
C THR A 460 -5.91 27.06 5.05
N GLY A 461 -6.33 25.83 5.28
CA GLY A 461 -7.50 25.61 6.13
C GLY A 461 -8.18 24.26 5.87
N PHE A 462 -9.45 24.16 6.27
CA PHE A 462 -10.18 22.91 6.18
C PHE A 462 -10.35 22.41 4.72
N THR A 463 -10.42 23.32 3.76
CA THR A 463 -10.51 22.99 2.32
C THR A 463 -9.31 22.23 1.78
N THR A 464 -8.14 22.37 2.43
CA THR A 464 -6.90 21.69 2.04
C THR A 464 -6.64 20.39 2.79
N VAL A 465 -7.54 19.98 3.70
CA VAL A 465 -7.39 18.74 4.46
C VAL A 465 -7.34 17.53 3.53
N TYR A 466 -6.57 16.52 3.90
CA TYR A 466 -6.46 15.28 3.15
C TYR A 466 -7.82 14.60 3.00
N GLU A 467 -8.21 14.28 1.78
CA GLU A 467 -9.54 13.79 1.39
C GLU A 467 -10.01 12.52 2.13
N ILE A 468 -9.10 11.76 2.71
CA ILE A 468 -9.44 10.60 3.54
C ILE A 468 -10.23 11.02 4.79
N VAL A 469 -9.95 12.21 5.35
CA VAL A 469 -10.59 12.69 6.58
C VAL A 469 -12.10 12.90 6.37
N PRO A 470 -12.54 13.80 5.46
CA PRO A 470 -13.96 13.97 5.21
C PRO A 470 -14.60 12.67 4.66
N GLY A 471 -13.91 11.93 3.80
CA GLY A 471 -14.43 10.67 3.26
C GLY A 471 -14.71 9.62 4.33
N PHE A 472 -13.78 9.41 5.26
CA PHE A 472 -13.94 8.45 6.35
C PHE A 472 -15.07 8.85 7.33
N ILE A 473 -15.15 10.14 7.67
CA ILE A 473 -16.20 10.67 8.54
C ILE A 473 -17.58 10.52 7.90
N ILE A 474 -17.73 10.96 6.64
CA ILE A 474 -19.02 10.89 5.91
C ILE A 474 -19.43 9.43 5.74
N CYS A 475 -18.52 8.54 5.33
CA CYS A 475 -18.81 7.11 5.25
C CYS A 475 -19.35 6.56 6.59
N THR A 476 -18.66 6.85 7.68
CA THR A 476 -19.06 6.39 9.02
C THR A 476 -20.44 6.90 9.40
N LEU A 477 -20.69 8.21 9.24
CA LEU A 477 -21.97 8.81 9.57
C LEU A 477 -23.11 8.23 8.73
N VAL A 478 -22.91 8.06 7.43
CA VAL A 478 -23.91 7.48 6.53
C VAL A 478 -24.22 6.03 6.90
N ILE A 479 -23.18 5.21 7.19
CA ILE A 479 -23.40 3.83 7.64
C ILE A 479 -24.27 3.80 8.90
N VAL A 480 -23.91 4.61 9.89
CA VAL A 480 -24.63 4.61 11.19
C VAL A 480 -26.06 5.09 11.01
N LEU A 481 -26.27 6.24 10.38
CA LEU A 481 -27.61 6.82 10.19
C LEU A 481 -28.53 5.90 9.38
N VAL A 482 -28.06 5.42 8.23
CA VAL A 482 -28.87 4.52 7.38
C VAL A 482 -29.13 3.20 8.10
N SER A 483 -28.13 2.61 8.76
CA SER A 483 -28.34 1.37 9.51
C SER A 483 -29.32 1.52 10.68
N LEU A 484 -29.39 2.68 11.34
CA LEU A 484 -30.34 2.91 12.43
C LEU A 484 -31.79 3.07 11.92
N ILE A 485 -31.98 3.69 10.76
CA ILE A 485 -33.29 3.90 10.12
C ILE A 485 -33.82 2.62 9.45
N ASP A 486 -32.89 1.85 8.84
CA ASP A 486 -33.21 0.62 8.11
C ASP A 486 -33.67 -0.50 9.06
N LYS A 487 -34.32 -1.53 8.49
CA LYS A 487 -34.71 -2.75 9.22
C LYS A 487 -33.48 -3.45 9.79
N LYS A 488 -33.63 -4.01 11.00
CA LYS A 488 -32.54 -4.80 11.62
C LYS A 488 -32.15 -5.97 10.68
N PRO A 489 -30.85 -6.34 10.66
CA PRO A 489 -30.41 -7.55 9.98
C PRO A 489 -31.21 -8.76 10.44
N SER A 490 -31.37 -9.78 9.56
CA SER A 490 -32.09 -10.99 9.92
C SER A 490 -31.47 -11.66 11.16
N ARG A 491 -32.27 -12.43 11.89
CA ARG A 491 -31.81 -13.15 13.07
C ARG A 491 -30.63 -14.08 12.75
N GLU A 492 -30.70 -14.74 11.61
CA GLU A 492 -29.62 -15.62 11.12
C GLU A 492 -28.28 -14.86 10.96
N LEU A 493 -28.29 -13.67 10.36
CA LEU A 493 -27.09 -12.85 10.20
C LEU A 493 -26.54 -12.37 11.54
N GLN A 494 -27.42 -12.04 12.50
CA GLN A 494 -27.00 -11.65 13.83
C GLN A 494 -26.38 -12.83 14.62
N GLU A 495 -27.00 -14.01 14.57
CA GLU A 495 -26.48 -15.23 15.19
C GLU A 495 -25.13 -15.67 14.58
N ARG A 496 -24.97 -15.52 13.26
CA ARG A 496 -23.70 -15.79 12.56
C ARG A 496 -22.61 -14.83 13.05
N PHE A 497 -22.92 -13.56 13.19
CA PHE A 497 -22.00 -12.56 13.75
C PHE A 497 -21.59 -12.91 15.17
N GLU A 498 -22.55 -13.25 16.03
CA GLU A 498 -22.30 -13.59 17.44
C GLU A 498 -21.44 -14.85 17.59
N LYS A 499 -21.65 -15.87 16.75
CA LYS A 499 -20.81 -17.07 16.70
C LYS A 499 -19.38 -16.74 16.30
N ALA A 500 -19.20 -15.94 15.25
CA ALA A 500 -17.87 -15.53 14.80
C ALA A 500 -17.13 -14.70 15.89
N ASP A 501 -17.81 -13.77 16.56
CA ASP A 501 -17.21 -12.97 17.62
C ASP A 501 -16.87 -13.83 18.87
N ALA A 502 -17.72 -14.80 19.21
CA ALA A 502 -17.47 -15.74 20.31
C ALA A 502 -16.25 -16.64 20.01
N GLU A 503 -16.13 -17.17 18.78
CA GLU A 503 -14.96 -17.96 18.37
C GLU A 503 -13.68 -17.12 18.39
N TYR A 504 -13.73 -15.89 17.87
CA TYR A 504 -12.58 -14.99 17.93
C TYR A 504 -12.14 -14.71 19.39
N ARG A 505 -13.09 -14.52 20.31
CA ARG A 505 -12.76 -14.31 21.73
C ARG A 505 -12.15 -15.56 22.36
N ALA A 506 -12.62 -16.76 21.98
CA ALA A 506 -12.08 -18.02 22.47
C ALA A 506 -10.68 -18.34 21.90
N SER A 507 -10.32 -17.76 20.76
CA SER A 507 -9.01 -17.94 20.10
C SER A 507 -7.89 -17.04 20.65
N LYS A 508 -8.20 -16.07 21.49
CA LYS A 508 -7.24 -15.20 22.16
C LYS A 508 -6.53 -15.88 23.31
#